data_be06733e435ae5b167056d4de902d5b4
#
_entry.id   be06733e435ae5b167056d4de902d5b4
#
_cell.length_a   1.000
_cell.length_b   1.000
_cell.length_c   1.000
_cell.angle_alpha   90.00
_cell.angle_beta   90.00
_cell.angle_gamma   90.00
#
_symmetry.space_group_name_H-M   'P 1'
#
loop_
_entity.id
_entity.type
_entity.pdbx_description
1 polymer ?
#
loop_
_entity_poly.entity_id
_entity_poly.type
_entity_poly.pdbx_seq_one_letter_code
_entity_poly.pdbx_strand_id
1 'polypeptide(L)'
;MLDIGRVRSALRALDVRPTRAMGQNFLVDSQALAHIVAAGEVDTTPCVVEVGPGLGVLTWELVQRAVHVVAVELDKRLIARLHDEFRDASNLTLVNQDILRTDMVALTGHRPYHVVANLPYAITSPVLRHFLEAPHPPEVMVVLVQREVAQRICAEPGDMSVLAHAMQIRAMPDIVTIVPPESFVPAPAVHSAVLRLRRRPTPLVAPHEEAAVMR
;
A
#
# COMPACT_ATOMS: atom_id res chain seq x y z
N MET A 1 -20.11 1.16 7.24
CA MET A 1 -19.83 0.66 5.89
C MET A 1 -19.75 1.86 4.96
N LEU A 2 -18.61 2.09 4.32
CA LEU A 2 -18.43 3.18 3.36
C LEU A 2 -19.11 2.79 2.06
N ASP A 3 -20.22 3.46 1.73
CA ASP A 3 -20.85 3.34 0.44
C ASP A 3 -20.32 4.41 -0.56
N ILE A 4 -20.57 4.20 -1.83
CA ILE A 4 -20.18 5.12 -2.92
C ILE A 4 -20.69 6.54 -2.67
N GLY A 5 -21.88 6.69 -2.06
CA GLY A 5 -22.49 7.98 -1.76
C GLY A 5 -21.68 8.76 -0.71
N ARG A 6 -21.23 8.10 0.35
CA ARG A 6 -20.37 8.72 1.38
C ARG A 6 -19.01 9.14 0.82
N VAL A 7 -18.37 8.29 0.00
CA VAL A 7 -17.10 8.63 -0.66
C VAL A 7 -17.27 9.86 -1.56
N ARG A 8 -18.31 9.89 -2.41
CA ARG A 8 -18.59 11.04 -3.28
C ARG A 8 -18.92 12.31 -2.50
N SER A 9 -19.68 12.19 -1.40
CA SER A 9 -19.99 13.31 -0.52
C SER A 9 -18.75 13.89 0.15
N ALA A 10 -17.88 13.02 0.67
CA ALA A 10 -16.61 13.41 1.29
C ALA A 10 -15.68 14.13 0.29
N LEU A 11 -15.56 13.62 -0.93
CA LEU A 11 -14.76 14.25 -1.99
C LEU A 11 -15.28 15.65 -2.35
N ARG A 12 -16.60 15.83 -2.42
CA ARG A 12 -17.21 17.16 -2.67
C ARG A 12 -16.96 18.13 -1.51
N ALA A 13 -17.14 17.67 -0.27
CA ALA A 13 -16.95 18.49 0.93
C ALA A 13 -15.52 19.01 1.07
N LEU A 14 -14.54 18.25 0.62
CA LEU A 14 -13.11 18.61 0.66
C LEU A 14 -12.65 19.44 -0.53
N ASP A 15 -13.53 19.72 -1.51
CA ASP A 15 -13.14 20.25 -2.83
C ASP A 15 -11.95 19.47 -3.47
N VAL A 16 -11.83 18.19 -3.10
CA VAL A 16 -10.88 17.27 -3.69
C VAL A 16 -11.49 16.75 -4.98
N ARG A 17 -11.05 17.31 -6.09
CA ARG A 17 -11.32 16.71 -7.40
C ARG A 17 -10.30 15.61 -7.60
N PRO A 18 -10.73 14.32 -7.61
CA PRO A 18 -9.81 13.25 -7.96
C PRO A 18 -9.26 13.55 -9.36
N THR A 19 -8.01 13.96 -9.43
CA THR A 19 -7.40 14.25 -10.72
C THR A 19 -6.79 12.97 -11.25
N ARG A 20 -7.01 12.67 -12.54
CA ARG A 20 -6.31 11.56 -13.21
C ARG A 20 -4.78 11.70 -13.07
N ALA A 21 -4.29 12.93 -12.94
CA ALA A 21 -2.87 13.24 -12.74
C ALA A 21 -2.33 12.75 -11.37
N MET A 22 -3.16 12.71 -10.33
CA MET A 22 -2.79 12.17 -9.01
C MET A 22 -3.08 10.67 -8.87
N GLY A 23 -3.76 10.05 -9.84
CA GLY A 23 -4.06 8.62 -9.84
C GLY A 23 -4.91 8.15 -8.65
N GLN A 24 -5.66 9.05 -8.02
CA GLN A 24 -6.47 8.76 -6.83
C GLN A 24 -7.75 8.02 -7.23
N ASN A 25 -7.78 6.73 -6.95
CA ASN A 25 -8.97 5.88 -7.09
C ASN A 25 -9.31 5.33 -5.69
N PHE A 26 -10.44 5.78 -5.14
CA PHE A 26 -10.86 5.39 -3.80
C PHE A 26 -11.61 4.06 -3.84
N LEU A 27 -11.11 3.08 -3.12
CA LEU A 27 -11.74 1.75 -3.01
C LEU A 27 -13.09 1.88 -2.27
N VAL A 28 -14.13 1.25 -2.83
CA VAL A 28 -15.50 1.23 -2.27
C VAL A 28 -16.06 -0.18 -2.17
N ASP A 29 -15.27 -1.18 -2.53
CA ASP A 29 -15.62 -2.59 -2.52
C ASP A 29 -15.17 -3.23 -1.19
N SER A 30 -16.14 -3.64 -0.38
CA SER A 30 -15.89 -4.25 0.92
C SER A 30 -15.23 -5.63 0.83
N GLN A 31 -15.46 -6.39 -0.25
CA GLN A 31 -14.84 -7.69 -0.43
C GLN A 31 -13.36 -7.55 -0.79
N ALA A 32 -13.03 -6.63 -1.69
CA ALA A 32 -11.65 -6.31 -1.99
C ALA A 32 -10.90 -5.79 -0.75
N LEU A 33 -11.54 -4.94 0.05
CA LEU A 33 -11.01 -4.44 1.33
C LEU A 33 -10.71 -5.58 2.30
N ALA A 34 -11.66 -6.54 2.45
CA ALA A 34 -11.48 -7.70 3.30
C ALA A 34 -10.28 -8.57 2.85
N HIS A 35 -10.11 -8.76 1.53
CA HIS A 35 -8.96 -9.49 0.99
C HIS A 35 -7.62 -8.78 1.28
N ILE A 36 -7.58 -7.44 1.17
CA ILE A 36 -6.38 -6.65 1.49
C ILE A 36 -6.01 -6.83 2.96
N VAL A 37 -6.96 -6.67 3.87
CA VAL A 37 -6.73 -6.76 5.31
C VAL A 37 -6.31 -8.17 5.72
N ALA A 38 -6.99 -9.19 5.20
CA ALA A 38 -6.64 -10.60 5.48
C ALA A 38 -5.24 -10.97 4.96
N ALA A 39 -4.91 -10.53 3.73
CA ALA A 39 -3.59 -10.78 3.15
C ALA A 39 -2.47 -10.04 3.89
N GLY A 40 -2.80 -8.90 4.51
CA GLY A 40 -1.87 -8.06 5.28
C GLY A 40 -1.50 -8.64 6.65
N GLU A 41 -2.21 -9.65 7.14
CA GLU A 41 -1.94 -10.30 8.44
C GLU A 41 -1.76 -9.27 9.57
N VAL A 42 -2.64 -8.25 9.56
CA VAL A 42 -2.48 -7.01 10.33
C VAL A 42 -2.57 -7.21 11.86
N ASP A 43 -3.13 -8.30 12.32
CA ASP A 43 -3.27 -8.71 13.71
C ASP A 43 -2.07 -9.50 14.25
N THR A 44 -1.12 -9.85 13.37
CA THR A 44 0.07 -10.67 13.73
C THR A 44 1.34 -9.83 13.89
N THR A 45 1.29 -8.54 13.60
CA THR A 45 2.45 -7.63 13.66
C THR A 45 2.24 -6.51 14.68
N PRO A 46 3.30 -6.05 15.37
CA PRO A 46 3.20 -4.93 16.30
C PRO A 46 2.92 -3.59 15.63
N CYS A 47 3.16 -3.46 14.33
CA CYS A 47 2.98 -2.21 13.61
C CYS A 47 2.53 -2.46 12.16
N VAL A 48 1.52 -1.70 11.72
CA VAL A 48 1.08 -1.65 10.33
C VAL A 48 1.32 -0.24 9.79
N VAL A 49 2.00 -0.14 8.65
CA VAL A 49 2.18 1.12 7.93
C VAL A 49 1.21 1.17 6.77
N GLU A 50 0.34 2.16 6.77
CA GLU A 50 -0.56 2.46 5.65
C GLU A 50 0.00 3.62 4.83
N VAL A 51 0.14 3.40 3.52
CA VAL A 51 0.58 4.44 2.58
C VAL A 51 -0.60 5.00 1.81
N GLY A 52 -0.81 6.31 1.94
CA GLY A 52 -1.90 7.02 1.28
C GLY A 52 -3.28 6.60 1.78
N PRO A 53 -3.60 6.80 3.07
CA PRO A 53 -4.91 6.46 3.65
C PRO A 53 -6.08 7.13 2.92
N GLY A 54 -5.86 8.27 2.27
CA GLY A 54 -6.87 8.97 1.50
C GLY A 54 -8.07 9.38 2.36
N LEU A 55 -9.23 8.77 2.08
CA LEU A 55 -10.45 9.02 2.86
C LEU A 55 -10.59 8.13 4.11
N GLY A 56 -9.59 7.31 4.42
CA GLY A 56 -9.56 6.48 5.63
C GLY A 56 -10.34 5.15 5.53
N VAL A 57 -10.67 4.70 4.31
CA VAL A 57 -11.45 3.46 4.11
C VAL A 57 -10.70 2.25 4.67
N LEU A 58 -9.44 2.12 4.29
CA LEU A 58 -8.57 1.04 4.76
C LEU A 58 -8.14 1.29 6.21
N THR A 59 -7.82 2.54 6.57
CA THR A 59 -7.47 2.96 7.94
C THR A 59 -8.51 2.47 8.94
N TRP A 60 -9.81 2.59 8.60
CA TRP A 60 -10.90 2.15 9.48
C TRP A 60 -10.82 0.67 9.84
N GLU A 61 -10.52 -0.19 8.88
CA GLU A 61 -10.35 -1.62 9.12
C GLU A 61 -9.06 -1.92 9.90
N LEU A 62 -7.99 -1.17 9.61
CA LEU A 62 -6.70 -1.37 10.27
C LEU A 62 -6.74 -1.02 11.75
N VAL A 63 -7.34 0.11 12.14
CA VAL A 63 -7.40 0.54 13.55
C VAL A 63 -8.21 -0.40 14.43
N GLN A 64 -9.14 -1.18 13.86
CA GLN A 64 -9.93 -2.14 14.60
C GLN A 64 -9.19 -3.47 14.87
N ARG A 65 -8.10 -3.75 14.16
CA ARG A 65 -7.43 -5.07 14.15
C ARG A 65 -5.96 -4.99 14.55
N ALA A 66 -5.25 -3.97 14.07
CA ALA A 66 -3.82 -3.83 14.31
C ALA A 66 -3.52 -3.30 15.71
N VAL A 67 -2.39 -3.72 16.26
CA VAL A 67 -1.89 -3.21 17.55
C VAL A 67 -1.58 -1.72 17.43
N HIS A 68 -0.91 -1.32 16.35
CA HIS A 68 -0.60 0.08 16.05
C HIS A 68 -0.59 0.32 14.55
N VAL A 69 -1.18 1.43 14.11
CA VAL A 69 -1.22 1.87 12.72
C VAL A 69 -0.46 3.18 12.57
N VAL A 70 0.44 3.24 11.59
CA VAL A 70 1.09 4.48 11.16
C VAL A 70 0.62 4.78 9.74
N ALA A 71 -0.19 5.80 9.56
CA ALA A 71 -0.72 6.19 8.26
C ALA A 71 -0.01 7.43 7.72
N VAL A 72 0.65 7.28 6.56
CA VAL A 72 1.46 8.33 5.92
C VAL A 72 0.72 8.90 4.72
N GLU A 73 0.36 10.19 4.78
CA GLU A 73 -0.41 10.90 3.74
C GLU A 73 0.31 12.18 3.30
N LEU A 74 0.37 12.40 2.00
CA LEU A 74 1.01 13.58 1.43
C LEU A 74 0.09 14.81 1.43
N ASP A 75 -1.22 14.62 1.18
CA ASP A 75 -2.19 15.71 1.09
C ASP A 75 -2.63 16.19 2.47
N LYS A 76 -2.26 17.43 2.81
CA LYS A 76 -2.60 18.08 4.10
C LYS A 76 -4.11 18.17 4.36
N ARG A 77 -4.94 18.24 3.30
CA ARG A 77 -6.41 18.32 3.44
C ARG A 77 -6.98 16.98 3.89
N LEU A 78 -6.43 15.88 3.35
CA LEU A 78 -6.80 14.53 3.77
C LEU A 78 -6.33 14.23 5.19
N ILE A 79 -5.11 14.64 5.55
CA ILE A 79 -4.59 14.51 6.92
C ILE A 79 -5.48 15.23 7.95
N ALA A 80 -5.89 16.47 7.67
CA ALA A 80 -6.76 17.21 8.56
C ALA A 80 -8.10 16.48 8.79
N ARG A 81 -8.71 15.97 7.71
CA ARG A 81 -9.91 15.16 7.81
C ARG A 81 -9.70 13.87 8.61
N LEU A 82 -8.60 13.16 8.39
CA LEU A 82 -8.30 11.91 9.10
C LEU A 82 -8.14 12.16 10.60
N HIS A 83 -7.52 13.28 11.01
CA HIS A 83 -7.47 13.69 12.41
C HIS A 83 -8.85 13.87 13.03
N ASP A 84 -9.80 14.46 12.30
CA ASP A 84 -11.17 14.62 12.77
C ASP A 84 -11.93 13.29 12.83
N GLU A 85 -11.79 12.46 11.78
CA GLU A 85 -12.48 11.17 11.66
C GLU A 85 -12.02 10.15 12.71
N PHE A 86 -10.71 10.12 12.99
CA PHE A 86 -10.06 9.14 13.86
C PHE A 86 -9.59 9.72 15.19
N ARG A 87 -10.19 10.83 15.67
CA ARG A 87 -9.79 11.50 16.91
C ARG A 87 -9.74 10.60 18.15
N ASP A 88 -10.58 9.56 18.16
CA ASP A 88 -10.74 8.63 19.29
C ASP A 88 -9.88 7.34 19.10
N ALA A 89 -9.17 7.18 17.99
CA ALA A 89 -8.34 6.02 17.71
C ALA A 89 -6.95 6.16 18.37
N SER A 90 -6.81 5.60 19.56
CA SER A 90 -5.57 5.71 20.36
C SER A 90 -4.38 4.93 19.77
N ASN A 91 -4.64 4.00 18.85
CA ASN A 91 -3.62 3.17 18.19
C ASN A 91 -3.26 3.67 16.78
N LEU A 92 -3.65 4.90 16.40
CA LEU A 92 -3.33 5.49 15.10
C LEU A 92 -2.37 6.66 15.23
N THR A 93 -1.29 6.62 14.44
CA THR A 93 -0.38 7.76 14.22
C THR A 93 -0.54 8.26 12.80
N LEU A 94 -0.96 9.51 12.63
CA LEU A 94 -1.08 10.15 11.32
C LEU A 94 0.18 10.99 11.04
N VAL A 95 0.78 10.79 9.87
CA VAL A 95 2.03 11.45 9.46
C VAL A 95 1.82 12.16 8.13
N ASN A 96 2.00 13.49 8.10
CA ASN A 96 1.93 14.24 6.84
C ASN A 96 3.31 14.35 6.21
N GLN A 97 3.66 13.38 5.39
CA GLN A 97 4.95 13.30 4.68
C GLN A 97 4.82 12.61 3.32
N ASP A 98 5.84 12.80 2.49
CA ASP A 98 6.06 11.98 1.31
C ASP A 98 6.67 10.63 1.74
N ILE A 99 5.98 9.54 1.46
CA ILE A 99 6.45 8.19 1.82
C ILE A 99 7.84 7.89 1.26
N LEU A 100 8.15 8.38 0.07
CA LEU A 100 9.45 8.14 -0.58
C LEU A 100 10.62 8.88 0.09
N ARG A 101 10.32 9.81 1.01
CA ARG A 101 11.30 10.56 1.80
C ARG A 101 11.24 10.22 3.29
N THR A 102 10.40 9.27 3.65
CA THR A 102 10.16 8.93 5.04
C THR A 102 11.16 7.89 5.52
N ASP A 103 11.78 8.14 6.67
CA ASP A 103 12.63 7.18 7.36
C ASP A 103 11.75 6.15 8.10
N MET A 104 11.73 4.93 7.58
CA MET A 104 10.92 3.84 8.14
C MET A 104 11.40 3.40 9.52
N VAL A 105 12.69 3.53 9.82
CA VAL A 105 13.24 3.23 11.14
C VAL A 105 12.72 4.22 12.17
N ALA A 106 12.72 5.50 11.84
CA ALA A 106 12.17 6.54 12.71
C ALA A 106 10.66 6.35 12.96
N LEU A 107 9.89 5.91 11.94
CA LEU A 107 8.45 5.68 12.09
C LEU A 107 8.10 4.42 12.88
N THR A 108 8.80 3.32 12.64
CA THR A 108 8.46 2.01 13.25
C THR A 108 9.21 1.73 14.54
N GLY A 109 10.26 2.51 14.86
CA GLY A 109 11.11 2.30 16.03
C GLY A 109 11.85 0.96 16.01
N HIS A 110 12.33 0.53 14.83
CA HIS A 110 12.94 -0.78 14.57
C HIS A 110 12.04 -2.00 14.85
N ARG A 111 10.74 -1.80 15.14
CA ARG A 111 9.81 -2.92 15.33
C ARG A 111 9.54 -3.60 13.99
N PRO A 112 9.32 -4.93 13.98
CA PRO A 112 8.75 -5.61 12.82
C PRO A 112 7.46 -4.91 12.39
N TYR A 113 7.24 -4.79 11.07
CA TYR A 113 6.04 -4.13 10.56
C TYR A 113 5.59 -4.73 9.24
N HIS A 114 4.30 -4.56 8.98
CA HIS A 114 3.68 -4.84 7.68
C HIS A 114 3.29 -3.54 6.99
N VAL A 115 3.23 -3.59 5.66
CA VAL A 115 2.75 -2.46 4.85
C VAL A 115 1.45 -2.86 4.18
N VAL A 116 0.44 -2.01 4.28
CA VAL A 116 -0.83 -2.19 3.58
C VAL A 116 -1.20 -0.89 2.89
N ALA A 117 -1.50 -0.93 1.57
CA ALA A 117 -1.75 0.29 0.83
C ALA A 117 -2.65 0.11 -0.39
N ASN A 118 -3.49 1.12 -0.66
CA ASN A 118 -4.09 1.34 -1.96
C ASN A 118 -3.29 2.43 -2.68
N LEU A 119 -2.27 2.01 -3.45
CA LEU A 119 -1.28 2.93 -4.02
C LEU A 119 -1.81 3.68 -5.26
N PRO A 120 -1.52 4.98 -5.39
CA PRO A 120 -1.60 5.65 -6.69
C PRO A 120 -0.67 4.95 -7.70
N TYR A 121 -1.20 4.58 -8.87
CA TYR A 121 -0.48 3.76 -9.84
C TYR A 121 0.88 4.36 -10.28
N ALA A 122 0.96 5.69 -10.35
CA ALA A 122 2.17 6.39 -10.78
C ALA A 122 3.37 6.18 -9.84
N ILE A 123 3.14 5.89 -8.56
CA ILE A 123 4.20 5.73 -7.56
C ILE A 123 4.41 4.28 -7.12
N THR A 124 3.71 3.32 -7.72
CA THR A 124 3.78 1.90 -7.32
C THR A 124 5.22 1.40 -7.28
N SER A 125 5.96 1.46 -8.40
CA SER A 125 7.33 0.93 -8.47
C SER A 125 8.30 1.65 -7.53
N PRO A 126 8.33 2.98 -7.44
CA PRO A 126 9.13 3.69 -6.45
C PRO A 126 8.82 3.28 -5.00
N VAL A 127 7.54 3.13 -4.64
CA VAL A 127 7.14 2.75 -3.27
C VAL A 127 7.58 1.32 -2.95
N LEU A 128 7.36 0.36 -3.86
CA LEU A 128 7.81 -1.02 -3.66
C LEU A 128 9.32 -1.09 -3.43
N ARG A 129 10.10 -0.38 -4.23
CA ARG A 129 11.56 -0.31 -4.08
C ARG A 129 11.95 0.35 -2.76
N HIS A 130 11.35 1.50 -2.43
CA HIS A 130 11.62 2.22 -1.18
C HIS A 130 11.51 1.30 0.05
N PHE A 131 10.48 0.47 0.11
CA PHE A 131 10.28 -0.44 1.23
C PHE A 131 11.21 -1.66 1.20
N LEU A 132 11.33 -2.33 0.06
CA LEU A 132 12.08 -3.59 -0.03
C LEU A 132 13.61 -3.39 -0.06
N GLU A 133 14.08 -2.21 -0.49
CA GLU A 133 15.50 -1.85 -0.49
C GLU A 133 15.92 -1.11 0.79
N ALA A 134 14.97 -0.81 1.70
CA ALA A 134 15.27 -0.15 2.95
C ALA A 134 16.16 -1.02 3.87
N PRO A 135 16.98 -0.42 4.75
CA PRO A 135 17.73 -1.15 5.76
C PRO A 135 16.86 -1.98 6.72
N HIS A 136 15.60 -1.56 6.91
CA HIS A 136 14.60 -2.23 7.71
C HIS A 136 13.35 -2.46 6.86
N PRO A 137 13.32 -3.52 6.02
CA PRO A 137 12.19 -3.80 5.14
C PRO A 137 11.02 -4.44 5.91
N PRO A 138 9.77 -4.29 5.44
CA PRO A 138 8.60 -4.93 6.02
C PRO A 138 8.67 -6.45 5.89
N GLU A 139 8.00 -7.17 6.79
CA GLU A 139 7.89 -8.63 6.71
C GLU A 139 6.85 -9.06 5.67
N VAL A 140 5.74 -8.33 5.61
CA VAL A 140 4.68 -8.50 4.61
C VAL A 140 4.33 -7.13 4.04
N MET A 141 4.15 -7.07 2.74
CA MET A 141 3.65 -5.89 2.05
C MET A 141 2.46 -6.30 1.18
N VAL A 142 1.30 -5.68 1.40
CA VAL A 142 0.09 -5.87 0.59
C VAL A 142 -0.30 -4.56 -0.05
N VAL A 143 -0.32 -4.55 -1.36
CA VAL A 143 -0.59 -3.34 -2.14
C VAL A 143 -1.62 -3.59 -3.23
N LEU A 144 -2.53 -2.64 -3.40
CA LEU A 144 -3.43 -2.60 -4.53
C LEU A 144 -2.75 -1.84 -5.67
N VAL A 145 -2.52 -2.52 -6.78
CA VAL A 145 -1.78 -2.01 -7.94
C VAL A 145 -2.49 -2.36 -9.24
N GLN A 146 -2.07 -1.79 -10.37
CA GLN A 146 -2.59 -2.23 -11.67
C GLN A 146 -2.29 -3.73 -11.90
N ARG A 147 -3.29 -4.47 -12.45
CA ARG A 147 -3.15 -5.91 -12.71
C ARG A 147 -1.91 -6.26 -13.51
N GLU A 148 -1.60 -5.49 -14.55
CA GLU A 148 -0.42 -5.70 -15.39
C GLU A 148 0.88 -5.59 -14.58
N VAL A 149 0.96 -4.62 -13.66
CA VAL A 149 2.14 -4.44 -12.79
C VAL A 149 2.30 -5.64 -11.85
N ALA A 150 1.20 -6.11 -11.25
CA ALA A 150 1.22 -7.31 -10.41
C ALA A 150 1.67 -8.55 -11.20
N GLN A 151 1.11 -8.76 -12.40
CA GLN A 151 1.49 -9.88 -13.27
C GLN A 151 2.97 -9.82 -13.65
N ARG A 152 3.48 -8.63 -13.99
CA ARG A 152 4.91 -8.46 -14.29
C ARG A 152 5.81 -8.76 -13.09
N ILE A 153 5.39 -8.38 -11.88
CA ILE A 153 6.15 -8.67 -10.64
C ILE A 153 6.14 -10.17 -10.33
N CYS A 154 5.04 -10.87 -10.60
CA CYS A 154 4.89 -12.31 -10.38
C CYS A 154 5.35 -13.17 -11.58
N ALA A 155 6.03 -12.60 -12.58
CA ALA A 155 6.49 -13.34 -13.75
C ALA A 155 7.49 -14.44 -13.38
N GLU A 156 7.42 -15.57 -14.10
CA GLU A 156 8.33 -16.70 -13.93
C GLU A 156 9.72 -16.43 -14.56
N PRO A 157 10.75 -17.18 -14.15
CA PRO A 157 12.07 -17.09 -14.78
C PRO A 157 11.99 -17.28 -16.30
N GLY A 158 12.61 -16.37 -17.05
CA GLY A 158 12.55 -16.30 -18.50
C GLY A 158 11.71 -15.14 -19.03
N ASP A 159 10.68 -14.73 -18.29
CA ASP A 159 9.79 -13.58 -18.63
C ASP A 159 9.91 -12.41 -17.67
N MET A 160 10.88 -12.45 -16.77
CA MET A 160 11.04 -11.45 -15.71
C MET A 160 11.56 -10.12 -16.25
N SER A 161 10.85 -9.04 -15.89
CA SER A 161 11.33 -7.67 -16.07
C SER A 161 12.33 -7.27 -14.99
N VAL A 162 13.07 -6.16 -15.18
CA VAL A 162 13.94 -5.57 -14.14
C VAL A 162 13.17 -5.36 -12.82
N LEU A 163 11.91 -4.91 -12.89
CA LEU A 163 11.07 -4.76 -11.70
C LEU A 163 10.81 -6.10 -11.01
N ALA A 164 10.51 -7.16 -11.76
CA ALA A 164 10.31 -8.50 -11.21
C ALA A 164 11.56 -8.99 -10.48
N HIS A 165 12.74 -8.85 -11.10
CA HIS A 165 14.00 -9.21 -10.46
C HIS A 165 14.22 -8.44 -9.16
N ALA A 166 14.07 -7.10 -9.18
CA ALA A 166 14.26 -6.26 -8.00
C ALA A 166 13.35 -6.68 -6.83
N MET A 167 12.11 -7.07 -7.11
CA MET A 167 11.16 -7.51 -6.09
C MET A 167 11.44 -8.94 -5.64
N GLN A 168 11.62 -9.88 -6.59
CA GLN A 168 11.72 -11.31 -6.29
C GLN A 168 13.04 -11.71 -5.64
N ILE A 169 14.11 -10.95 -5.83
CA ILE A 169 15.36 -11.12 -5.08
C ILE A 169 15.09 -11.03 -3.55
N ARG A 170 14.21 -10.12 -3.13
CA ARG A 170 13.97 -9.79 -1.72
C ARG A 170 12.68 -10.36 -1.14
N ALA A 171 11.69 -10.63 -1.99
CA ALA A 171 10.36 -11.06 -1.57
C ALA A 171 9.80 -12.16 -2.46
N MET A 172 8.80 -12.85 -1.96
CA MET A 172 7.98 -13.81 -2.70
C MET A 172 6.65 -13.11 -3.02
N PRO A 173 6.40 -12.74 -4.30
CA PRO A 173 5.16 -12.12 -4.71
C PRO A 173 4.08 -13.16 -4.98
N ASP A 174 2.83 -12.81 -4.65
CA ASP A 174 1.63 -13.53 -5.12
C ASP A 174 0.47 -12.57 -5.34
N ILE A 175 -0.38 -12.89 -6.32
CA ILE A 175 -1.62 -12.16 -6.59
C ILE A 175 -2.75 -12.81 -5.78
N VAL A 176 -3.22 -12.10 -4.76
CA VAL A 176 -4.29 -12.57 -3.86
C VAL A 176 -5.65 -12.58 -4.58
N THR A 177 -5.98 -11.48 -5.26
CA THR A 177 -7.22 -11.36 -6.03
C THR A 177 -7.11 -10.24 -7.07
N ILE A 178 -7.99 -10.32 -8.09
CA ILE A 178 -8.18 -9.27 -9.09
C ILE A 178 -9.37 -8.40 -8.66
N VAL A 179 -9.23 -7.09 -8.79
CA VAL A 179 -10.23 -6.10 -8.39
C VAL A 179 -10.67 -5.32 -9.65
N PRO A 180 -11.97 -5.37 -10.00
CA PRO A 180 -12.45 -4.72 -11.20
C PRO A 180 -12.59 -3.19 -11.01
N PRO A 181 -12.65 -2.41 -12.12
CA PRO A 181 -12.71 -0.95 -12.07
C PRO A 181 -13.90 -0.38 -11.28
N GLU A 182 -15.04 -1.02 -11.32
CA GLU A 182 -16.27 -0.62 -10.59
C GLU A 182 -16.13 -0.63 -9.08
N SER A 183 -15.10 -1.31 -8.55
CA SER A 183 -14.74 -1.30 -7.13
C SER A 183 -14.18 0.04 -6.65
N PHE A 184 -14.03 1.04 -7.53
CA PHE A 184 -13.39 2.33 -7.23
C PHE A 184 -14.24 3.55 -7.61
N VAL A 185 -13.97 4.66 -6.94
CA VAL A 185 -14.51 5.98 -7.29
C VAL A 185 -13.36 7.01 -7.35
N PRO A 186 -13.11 7.66 -8.53
CA PRO A 186 -13.61 7.28 -9.85
C PRO A 186 -13.08 5.91 -10.27
N ALA A 187 -13.78 5.25 -11.19
CA ALA A 187 -13.33 3.98 -11.74
C ALA A 187 -12.07 4.19 -12.60
N PRO A 188 -10.98 3.41 -12.37
CA PRO A 188 -9.81 3.41 -13.25
C PRO A 188 -10.12 2.80 -14.62
N ALA A 189 -9.25 3.02 -15.60
CA ALA A 189 -9.41 2.45 -16.94
C ALA A 189 -9.06 0.95 -17.02
N VAL A 190 -8.38 0.40 -16.00
CA VAL A 190 -7.84 -0.96 -15.99
C VAL A 190 -8.17 -1.67 -14.68
N HIS A 191 -8.16 -3.00 -14.71
CA HIS A 191 -8.27 -3.81 -13.50
C HIS A 191 -7.09 -3.57 -12.56
N SER A 192 -7.34 -3.69 -11.28
CA SER A 192 -6.33 -3.74 -10.23
C SER A 192 -6.09 -5.18 -9.76
N ALA A 193 -5.07 -5.36 -8.97
CA ALA A 193 -4.79 -6.61 -8.27
C ALA A 193 -4.32 -6.31 -6.85
N VAL A 194 -4.72 -7.12 -5.91
CA VAL A 194 -4.12 -7.18 -4.58
C VAL A 194 -2.86 -8.03 -4.69
N LEU A 195 -1.72 -7.38 -4.63
CA LEU A 195 -0.39 -8.00 -4.67
C LEU A 195 0.14 -8.11 -3.25
N ARG A 196 0.52 -9.33 -2.84
CA ARG A 196 1.23 -9.57 -1.60
C ARG A 196 2.69 -9.89 -1.90
N LEU A 197 3.59 -9.32 -1.10
CA LEU A 197 5.02 -9.56 -1.14
C LEU A 197 5.45 -9.98 0.28
N ARG A 198 5.88 -11.22 0.44
CA ARG A 198 6.46 -11.72 1.69
C ARG A 198 7.97 -11.63 1.62
N ARG A 199 8.58 -10.93 2.57
CA ARG A 199 10.04 -10.82 2.65
C ARG A 199 10.67 -12.21 2.73
N ARG A 200 11.72 -12.43 1.95
CA ARG A 200 12.55 -13.63 2.08
C ARG A 200 13.40 -13.54 3.35
N PRO A 201 13.58 -14.62 4.10
CA PRO A 201 14.53 -14.65 5.22
C PRO A 201 15.95 -14.29 4.78
N THR A 202 16.32 -14.71 3.56
CA THR A 202 17.60 -14.39 2.92
C THR A 202 17.32 -13.99 1.48
N PRO A 203 17.83 -12.85 0.99
CA PRO A 203 17.74 -12.48 -0.43
C PRO A 203 18.37 -13.56 -1.32
N LEU A 204 17.85 -13.72 -2.54
CA LEU A 204 18.35 -14.72 -3.50
C LEU A 204 19.74 -14.39 -4.04
N VAL A 205 20.14 -13.12 -3.95
CA VAL A 205 21.42 -12.60 -4.47
C VAL A 205 22.02 -11.69 -3.41
N ALA A 206 23.33 -11.77 -3.23
CA ALA A 206 24.01 -10.87 -2.30
C ALA A 206 23.99 -9.41 -2.82
N PRO A 207 23.96 -8.40 -1.95
CA PRO A 207 23.84 -6.99 -2.37
C PRO A 207 24.89 -6.53 -3.39
N HIS A 208 26.11 -7.07 -3.33
CA HIS A 208 27.18 -6.72 -4.27
C HIS A 208 27.04 -7.37 -5.66
N GLU A 209 26.20 -8.39 -5.79
CA GLU A 209 25.93 -9.11 -7.05
C GLU A 209 24.67 -8.58 -7.75
N GLU A 210 23.81 -7.83 -7.06
CA GLU A 210 22.54 -7.34 -7.61
C GLU A 210 22.73 -6.51 -8.88
N ALA A 211 23.76 -5.66 -8.93
CA ALA A 211 24.06 -4.85 -10.10
C ALA A 211 24.41 -5.69 -11.35
N ALA A 212 24.89 -6.91 -11.18
CA ALA A 212 25.16 -7.82 -12.28
C ALA A 212 23.89 -8.51 -12.80
N VAL A 213 22.94 -8.81 -11.91
CA VAL A 213 21.66 -9.44 -12.25
C VAL A 213 20.68 -8.45 -12.90
N MET A 214 20.85 -7.15 -12.64
CA MET A 214 19.95 -6.09 -13.11
C MET A 214 20.36 -5.49 -14.47
N ARG A 215 21.42 -6.01 -15.13
CA ARG A 215 21.89 -5.62 -16.47
C ARG A 215 21.31 -6.51 -17.54
#